data_835a146ea3438fee6ba097f47894b229
#
_entry.id   835a146ea3438fee6ba097f47894b229
#
_cell.length_a   1.000
_cell.length_b   1.000
_cell.length_c   1.000
_cell.angle_alpha   90.00
_cell.angle_beta   90.00
_cell.angle_gamma   90.00
#
_symmetry.space_group_name_H-M   'P 1'
#
loop_
_entity.id
_entity.type
_entity.pdbx_description
1 polymer ?
#
loop_
_entity_poly.entity_id
_entity_poly.type
_entity_poly.pdbx_seq_one_letter_code
_entity_poly.pdbx_strand_id
1 'polypeptide(L)'
;MKTPDCLLDEPMVLQGRRIHWIESKASFGDRYEYEYNCKNQLIPYTELFGPGAVVYWTGHIDELEDAEGIYLYDGSITDLKLRPE
;
A
#
# COMPACT_ATOMS: atom_id res chain seq x y z
N MET A 1 15.05 11.53 0.15
CA MET A 1 14.32 10.36 0.70
C MET A 1 12.95 10.28 0.09
N LYS A 2 12.55 9.08 -0.33
CA LYS A 2 11.21 8.87 -0.87
C LYS A 2 10.20 8.77 0.28
N THR A 3 9.01 9.29 0.03
CA THR A 3 7.92 9.20 1.00
C THR A 3 6.70 8.60 0.32
N PRO A 4 5.80 7.94 1.08
CA PRO A 4 4.55 7.44 0.51
C PRO A 4 3.65 8.61 0.08
N ASP A 5 2.68 8.29 -0.80
CA ASP A 5 1.72 9.29 -1.28
C ASP A 5 0.97 9.96 -0.14
N CYS A 6 0.66 9.19 0.88
CA CYS A 6 -0.01 9.71 2.08
C CYS A 6 0.69 9.16 3.31
N LEU A 7 1.35 10.03 4.06
CA LEU A 7 1.92 9.69 5.35
C LEU A 7 0.96 10.21 6.42
N LEU A 8 0.44 9.31 7.23
CA LEU A 8 -0.57 9.66 8.22
C LEU A 8 0.07 10.26 9.46
N ASP A 9 -0.51 11.35 9.97
CA ASP A 9 -0.05 11.96 11.23
C ASP A 9 -0.29 11.04 12.40
N GLU A 10 -1.42 10.32 12.36
CA GLU A 10 -1.77 9.34 13.36
C GLU A 10 -2.15 8.05 12.64
N PRO A 11 -1.82 6.87 13.21
CA PRO A 11 -2.20 5.63 12.56
C PRO A 11 -3.71 5.48 12.47
N MET A 12 -4.17 4.82 11.42
CA MET A 12 -5.58 4.49 11.27
C MET A 12 -5.73 2.99 11.11
N VAL A 13 -6.92 2.48 11.37
CA VAL A 13 -7.23 1.07 11.19
C VAL A 13 -8.04 0.92 9.91
N LEU A 14 -7.52 0.11 8.98
CA LEU A 14 -8.16 -0.18 7.72
C LEU A 14 -8.41 -1.68 7.63
N GLN A 15 -9.68 -2.07 7.65
CA GLN A 15 -10.08 -3.48 7.63
C GLN A 15 -9.34 -4.31 8.70
N GLY A 16 -9.30 -3.77 9.92
CA GLY A 16 -8.69 -4.44 11.05
C GLY A 16 -7.17 -4.35 11.15
N ARG A 17 -6.54 -3.62 10.24
CA ARG A 17 -5.07 -3.49 10.22
C ARG A 17 -4.67 -2.06 10.48
N ARG A 18 -3.74 -1.87 11.41
CA ARG A 18 -3.22 -0.54 11.73
C ARG A 18 -2.17 -0.14 10.70
N ILE A 19 -2.35 1.01 10.08
CA ILE A 19 -1.43 1.51 9.07
C ILE A 19 -0.97 2.93 9.39
N HIS A 20 0.22 3.26 8.90
CA HIS A 20 0.84 4.57 9.10
C HIS A 20 1.02 5.34 7.81
N TRP A 21 0.85 4.68 6.67
CA TRP A 21 1.00 5.30 5.36
C TRP A 21 0.16 4.57 4.33
N ILE A 22 -0.09 5.26 3.22
CA ILE A 22 -0.83 4.69 2.09
C ILE A 22 -0.12 5.09 0.81
N GLU A 23 0.13 4.09 -0.03
CA GLU A 23 0.71 4.31 -1.35
C GLU A 23 -0.31 3.93 -2.42
N SER A 24 -0.49 4.80 -3.40
CA SER A 24 -1.47 4.62 -4.46
C SER A 24 -0.76 4.22 -5.75
N LYS A 25 -1.21 3.15 -6.39
CA LYS A 25 -0.62 2.64 -7.63
C LYS A 25 -1.70 2.52 -8.69
N ALA A 26 -1.50 3.21 -9.82
CA ALA A 26 -2.39 3.12 -10.96
C ALA A 26 -2.16 1.85 -11.79
N SER A 27 -0.95 1.28 -11.70
CA SER A 27 -0.62 0.06 -12.43
C SER A 27 -1.26 -1.16 -11.79
N PHE A 28 -1.43 -2.22 -12.58
CA PHE A 28 -1.91 -3.50 -12.04
C PHE A 28 -0.81 -4.15 -11.22
N GLY A 29 -1.17 -4.66 -10.04
CA GLY A 29 -0.22 -5.30 -9.12
C GLY A 29 0.03 -6.76 -9.47
N ASP A 30 0.74 -7.02 -10.57
CA ASP A 30 1.23 -8.37 -10.83
C ASP A 30 2.47 -8.65 -9.97
N ARG A 31 2.97 -9.88 -10.02
CA ARG A 31 4.09 -10.29 -9.17
C ARG A 31 5.32 -9.43 -9.41
N TYR A 32 5.65 -9.17 -10.66
CA TYR A 32 6.82 -8.39 -11.03
C TYR A 32 6.70 -6.95 -10.51
N GLU A 33 5.55 -6.34 -10.76
CA GLU A 33 5.29 -4.96 -10.32
C GLU A 33 5.33 -4.86 -8.81
N TYR A 34 4.69 -5.80 -8.11
CA TYR A 34 4.66 -5.80 -6.66
C TYR A 34 6.06 -5.97 -6.06
N GLU A 35 6.84 -6.93 -6.57
CA GLU A 35 8.19 -7.15 -6.08
C GLU A 35 9.08 -5.93 -6.30
N TYR A 36 8.94 -5.28 -7.46
CA TYR A 36 9.66 -4.06 -7.77
C TYR A 36 9.28 -2.94 -6.80
N ASN A 37 7.98 -2.77 -6.56
CA ASN A 37 7.49 -1.75 -5.64
C ASN A 37 7.93 -2.02 -4.20
N CYS A 38 7.89 -3.28 -3.76
CA CYS A 38 8.36 -3.65 -2.42
C CYS A 38 9.82 -3.25 -2.22
N LYS A 39 10.67 -3.64 -3.15
CA LYS A 39 12.11 -3.38 -3.04
C LYS A 39 12.42 -1.89 -3.02
N ASN A 40 11.77 -1.12 -3.88
CA ASN A 40 12.17 0.26 -4.12
C ASN A 40 11.40 1.30 -3.29
N GLN A 41 10.25 0.93 -2.76
CA GLN A 41 9.41 1.87 -2.02
C GLN A 41 8.83 1.28 -0.74
N LEU A 42 8.09 0.17 -0.84
CA LEU A 42 7.22 -0.26 0.25
C LEU A 42 7.99 -0.78 1.46
N ILE A 43 9.04 -1.55 1.24
CA ILE A 43 9.89 -2.02 2.35
C ILE A 43 10.61 -0.86 3.02
N PRO A 44 11.24 0.07 2.28
CA PRO A 44 11.77 1.28 2.91
C PRO A 44 10.74 2.07 3.70
N TYR A 45 9.50 2.18 3.21
CA TYR A 45 8.45 2.88 3.95
C TYR A 45 8.13 2.19 5.27
N THR A 46 8.05 0.85 5.27
CA THR A 46 7.80 0.11 6.51
C THR A 46 8.92 0.28 7.52
N GLU A 47 10.15 0.32 7.04
CA GLU A 47 11.30 0.50 7.94
C GLU A 47 11.32 1.89 8.56
N LEU A 48 10.87 2.90 7.83
CA LEU A 48 10.87 4.28 8.30
C LEU A 48 9.62 4.64 9.10
N PHE A 49 8.47 4.14 8.69
CA PHE A 49 7.18 4.63 9.20
C PHE A 49 6.31 3.56 9.85
N GLY A 50 6.66 2.29 9.72
CA GLY A 50 5.86 1.19 10.22
C GLY A 50 4.94 0.60 9.16
N PRO A 51 3.97 -0.25 9.56
CA PRO A 51 3.06 -0.90 8.60
C PRO A 51 2.25 0.11 7.79
N GLY A 52 1.96 -0.25 6.55
CA GLY A 52 1.17 0.60 5.69
C GLY A 52 0.42 -0.17 4.62
N ALA A 53 -0.29 0.55 3.78
CA ALA A 53 -1.14 -0.01 2.75
C ALA A 53 -0.68 0.44 1.37
N VAL A 54 -0.75 -0.48 0.41
CA VAL A 54 -0.62 -0.16 -1.00
C VAL A 54 -1.93 -0.49 -1.70
N VAL A 55 -2.45 0.48 -2.44
CA VAL A 55 -3.72 0.31 -3.13
C VAL A 55 -3.43 0.26 -4.63
N TYR A 56 -3.68 -0.91 -5.22
CA TYR A 56 -3.60 -1.09 -6.67
C TYR A 56 -5.01 -0.89 -7.23
N TRP A 57 -5.29 0.32 -7.71
CA TRP A 57 -6.65 0.70 -8.10
C TRP A 57 -7.23 -0.14 -9.22
N THR A 58 -6.40 -0.66 -10.11
CA THR A 58 -6.86 -1.54 -11.19
C THR A 58 -6.80 -3.02 -10.81
N GLY A 59 -6.38 -3.32 -9.58
CA GLY A 59 -6.34 -4.68 -9.06
C GLY A 59 -4.95 -5.25 -8.93
N HIS A 60 -4.86 -6.41 -8.33
CA HIS A 60 -3.61 -7.15 -8.18
C HIS A 60 -3.91 -8.66 -8.28
N ILE A 61 -2.86 -9.45 -8.43
CA ILE A 61 -3.00 -10.91 -8.47
C ILE A 61 -3.38 -11.41 -7.08
N ASP A 62 -4.38 -12.29 -7.01
CA ASP A 62 -4.88 -12.82 -5.74
C ASP A 62 -3.86 -13.67 -4.99
N GLU A 63 -2.92 -14.29 -5.72
CA GLU A 63 -1.89 -15.11 -5.10
C GLU A 63 -0.82 -14.31 -4.38
N LEU A 64 -0.78 -12.99 -4.53
CA LEU A 64 0.18 -12.18 -3.80
C LEU A 64 -0.19 -12.17 -2.33
N GLU A 65 0.80 -12.47 -1.49
CA GLU A 65 0.62 -12.41 -0.05
C GLU A 65 1.14 -11.08 0.47
N ASP A 66 0.51 -10.59 1.53
CA ASP A 66 0.99 -9.40 2.21
C ASP A 66 2.40 -9.68 2.73
N ALA A 67 3.35 -8.83 2.38
CA ALA A 67 4.64 -8.85 3.03
C ALA A 67 4.47 -8.29 4.44
N GLU A 68 5.41 -8.58 5.33
CA GLU A 68 5.32 -8.09 6.70
C GLU A 68 5.24 -6.57 6.73
N GLY A 69 4.15 -6.06 7.24
CA GLY A 69 3.92 -4.62 7.35
C GLY A 69 3.44 -3.95 6.08
N ILE A 70 3.19 -4.70 5.00
CA ILE A 70 2.69 -4.15 3.74
C ILE A 70 1.38 -4.87 3.40
N TYR A 71 0.27 -4.11 3.42
CA TYR A 71 -1.05 -4.68 3.18
C TYR A 71 -1.56 -4.27 1.81
N LEU A 72 -2.04 -5.28 1.04
CA LEU A 72 -2.49 -5.11 -0.33
C LEU A 72 -3.99 -4.85 -0.38
N TYR A 73 -4.37 -3.83 -1.14
CA TYR A 73 -5.77 -3.50 -1.38
C TYR A 73 -5.97 -3.20 -2.87
N ASP A 74 -7.20 -3.28 -3.31
CA ASP A 74 -7.57 -2.91 -4.69
C ASP A 74 -8.58 -1.78 -4.68
N GLY A 75 -9.08 -1.43 -5.85
CA GLY A 75 -10.01 -0.32 -6.02
C GLY A 75 -11.40 -0.54 -5.42
N SER A 76 -11.67 -1.72 -4.87
CA SER A 76 -12.93 -1.98 -4.16
C SER A 76 -12.94 -1.37 -2.76
N ILE A 77 -11.82 -0.82 -2.31
CA ILE A 77 -11.73 -0.13 -1.02
C ILE A 77 -12.44 1.21 -1.14
N THR A 78 -13.69 1.24 -0.68
CA THR A 78 -14.52 2.44 -0.76
C THR A 78 -14.44 3.31 0.49
N ASP A 79 -13.92 2.76 1.58
CA ASP A 79 -13.76 3.48 2.85
C ASP A 79 -12.61 4.49 2.79
N LEU A 80 -11.69 4.27 1.89
CA LEU A 80 -10.59 5.20 1.68
C LEU A 80 -11.07 6.28 0.74
N LYS A 81 -11.09 7.49 1.22
CA LYS A 81 -11.39 8.65 0.39
C LYS A 81 -10.16 9.11 -0.38
N LEU A 82 -9.20 8.22 -0.53
CA LEU A 82 -7.98 8.46 -1.28
C LEU A 82 -8.12 7.82 -2.64
N ARG A 83 -8.62 8.58 -3.59
CA ARG A 83 -8.68 8.12 -4.98
C ARG A 83 -7.67 8.91 -5.78
N PRO A 84 -6.96 8.28 -6.72
CA PRO A 84 -6.17 9.04 -7.67
C PRO A 84 -7.11 9.96 -8.44
N GLU A 85 -6.77 11.18 -8.50
CA GLU A 85 -7.54 12.16 -9.25
C GLU A 85 -7.06 12.26 -10.68
#